data_592924aeb9b116aaf6609e47f351fa8d
#
_entry.id   592924aeb9b116aaf6609e47f351fa8d
#
_cell.length_a   1.000
_cell.length_b   1.000
_cell.length_c   1.000
_cell.angle_alpha   90.00
_cell.angle_beta   90.00
_cell.angle_gamma   90.00
#
_symmetry.space_group_name_H-M   'P 1'
#
loop_
_entity.id
_entity.type
_entity.pdbx_description
1 polymer ?
#
loop_
_entity_poly.entity_id
_entity_poly.type
_entity_poly.pdbx_seq_one_letter_code
_entity_poly.pdbx_strand_id
1 'polypeptide(L)'
;MLAVEPGTEVVFVTDAGYESITLLLPPADIRAHLRDRRREGDFHLPKGAETLQADAAMVRRLFNWGKRLVDTAARQPALFNDRKDQGAAAQVEMVETLLATLGATSDFEPTRADHVHQSQTVVVKAAEDYALSHADERVYVTDLCRAAVVSERALEYAFKEVMGLTPVAYLTRLRLHRVRQALLLATHGTTTVSTVALDWGFWHFGEFSRAYKDCFGELPSDTLRRKPSAAER
;
A
#
# COMPACT_ATOMS: atom_id res chain seq x y z
N MET A 1 -5.30 8.44 2.74
CA MET A 1 -4.64 8.49 1.43
C MET A 1 -3.14 8.37 1.67
N LEU A 2 -2.42 7.60 0.86
CA LEU A 2 -0.96 7.48 0.99
C LEU A 2 -0.29 8.38 -0.05
N ALA A 3 0.69 9.17 0.38
CA ALA A 3 1.56 9.95 -0.49
C ALA A 3 2.98 9.39 -0.38
N VAL A 4 3.66 9.26 -1.51
CA VAL A 4 4.97 8.63 -1.60
C VAL A 4 5.91 9.54 -2.38
N GLU A 5 7.09 9.80 -1.81
CA GLU A 5 8.15 10.54 -2.50
C GLU A 5 8.71 9.72 -3.68
N PRO A 6 9.06 10.37 -4.80
CA PRO A 6 9.71 9.67 -5.91
C PRO A 6 10.97 8.92 -5.46
N GLY A 7 11.08 7.65 -5.90
CA GLY A 7 12.20 6.79 -5.53
C GLY A 7 12.04 6.01 -4.22
N THR A 8 10.94 6.22 -3.49
CA THR A 8 10.61 5.42 -2.30
C THR A 8 9.90 4.13 -2.72
N GLU A 9 10.44 3.00 -2.30
CA GLU A 9 9.80 1.70 -2.48
C GLU A 9 8.74 1.49 -1.39
N VAL A 10 7.54 1.06 -1.81
CA VAL A 10 6.42 0.77 -0.90
C VAL A 10 5.87 -0.61 -1.21
N VAL A 11 5.74 -1.42 -0.19
CA VAL A 11 5.14 -2.76 -0.28
C VAL A 11 3.75 -2.73 0.36
N PHE A 12 2.74 -3.16 -0.39
CA PHE A 12 1.37 -3.27 0.10
C PHE A 12 1.01 -4.74 0.34
N VAL A 13 0.46 -5.01 1.50
CA VAL A 13 -0.23 -6.27 1.79
C VAL A 13 -1.72 -5.97 1.83
N THR A 14 -2.46 -6.48 0.84
CA THR A 14 -3.88 -6.15 0.66
C THR A 14 -4.74 -7.41 0.64
N ASP A 15 -6.00 -7.27 0.99
CA ASP A 15 -6.99 -8.34 0.89
C ASP A 15 -7.49 -8.52 -0.56
N ALA A 16 -8.14 -9.65 -0.82
CA ALA A 16 -8.80 -9.88 -2.09
C ALA A 16 -9.88 -8.80 -2.34
N GLY A 17 -9.88 -8.24 -3.55
CA GLY A 17 -10.82 -7.19 -3.92
C GLY A 17 -10.37 -5.75 -3.56
N TYR A 18 -9.15 -5.58 -3.05
CA TYR A 18 -8.58 -4.24 -2.85
C TYR A 18 -8.42 -3.52 -4.19
N GLU A 19 -8.97 -2.33 -4.28
CA GLU A 19 -8.80 -1.42 -5.42
C GLU A 19 -8.02 -0.17 -4.97
N SER A 20 -7.05 0.25 -5.77
CA SER A 20 -6.32 1.50 -5.55
C SER A 20 -6.18 2.28 -6.85
N ILE A 21 -6.02 3.58 -6.73
CA ILE A 21 -5.63 4.45 -7.84
C ILE A 21 -4.37 5.19 -7.43
N THR A 22 -3.34 5.08 -8.26
CA THR A 22 -2.07 5.79 -8.07
C THR A 22 -2.04 6.99 -9.01
N LEU A 23 -1.87 8.18 -8.43
CA LEU A 23 -1.69 9.43 -9.15
C LEU A 23 -0.20 9.78 -9.14
N LEU A 24 0.41 9.88 -10.31
CA LEU A 24 1.80 10.28 -10.46
C LEU A 24 1.84 11.76 -10.84
N LEU A 25 2.35 12.59 -9.93
CA LEU A 25 2.41 14.03 -10.08
C LEU A 25 3.86 14.49 -9.96
N PRO A 26 4.42 15.13 -11.00
CA PRO A 26 5.73 15.75 -10.87
C PRO A 26 5.72 16.82 -9.77
N PRO A 27 6.68 16.81 -8.81
CA PRO A 27 6.73 17.80 -7.75
C PRO A 27 6.83 19.25 -8.25
N ALA A 28 7.40 19.43 -9.44
CA ALA A 28 7.51 20.74 -10.09
C ALA A 28 6.13 21.30 -10.45
N ASP A 29 5.22 20.45 -10.93
CA ASP A 29 3.88 20.85 -11.37
C ASP A 29 3.01 21.25 -10.18
N ILE A 30 3.11 20.49 -9.07
CA ILE A 30 2.43 20.84 -7.82
C ILE A 30 2.92 22.20 -7.31
N ARG A 31 4.24 22.39 -7.28
CA ARG A 31 4.83 23.68 -6.83
C ARG A 31 4.44 24.85 -7.73
N ALA A 32 4.44 24.66 -9.05
CA ALA A 32 4.03 25.69 -9.99
C ALA A 32 2.56 26.08 -9.76
N HIS A 33 1.69 25.08 -9.62
CA HIS A 33 0.26 25.28 -9.39
C HIS A 33 -0.04 26.02 -8.08
N LEU A 34 0.65 25.66 -6.99
CA LEU A 34 0.53 26.35 -5.68
C LEU A 34 1.03 27.79 -5.75
N ARG A 35 2.15 28.03 -6.47
CA ARG A 35 2.72 29.37 -6.67
C ARG A 35 1.76 30.27 -7.44
N ASP A 36 1.20 29.78 -8.53
CA ASP A 36 0.26 30.56 -9.37
C ASP A 36 -0.99 30.98 -8.60
N ARG A 37 -1.33 30.23 -7.54
CA ARG A 37 -2.47 30.53 -6.65
C ARG A 37 -2.10 31.19 -5.33
N ARG A 38 -0.84 31.54 -5.12
CA ARG A 38 -0.32 32.13 -3.87
C ARG A 38 -0.60 31.26 -2.63
N ARG A 39 -0.58 29.92 -2.80
CA ARG A 39 -0.87 28.92 -1.76
C ARG A 39 0.36 28.07 -1.42
N GLU A 40 1.56 28.59 -1.56
CA GLU A 40 2.82 27.85 -1.37
C GLU A 40 2.98 27.29 0.06
N GLY A 41 2.34 27.91 1.07
CA GLY A 41 2.37 27.44 2.45
C GLY A 41 1.34 26.35 2.80
N ASP A 42 0.37 26.09 1.92
CA ASP A 42 -0.78 25.23 2.23
C ASP A 42 -0.49 23.73 2.07
N PHE A 43 0.61 23.38 1.41
CA PHE A 43 0.95 21.99 1.14
C PHE A 43 2.47 21.80 1.10
N HIS A 44 2.94 20.79 1.81
CA HIS A 44 4.32 20.33 1.70
C HIS A 44 4.35 18.95 1.04
N LEU A 45 5.38 18.73 0.22
CA LEU A 45 5.59 17.44 -0.42
C LEU A 45 5.97 16.40 0.64
N PRO A 46 5.46 15.16 0.54
CA PRO A 46 5.79 14.10 1.48
C PRO A 46 7.28 13.78 1.44
N LYS A 47 7.82 13.37 2.58
CA LYS A 47 9.17 12.81 2.70
C LYS A 47 9.05 11.31 2.95
N GLY A 48 9.55 10.51 1.99
CA GLY A 48 9.36 9.06 2.02
C GLY A 48 7.90 8.67 1.75
N ALA A 49 7.32 7.82 2.58
CA ALA A 49 5.91 7.43 2.51
C ALA A 49 5.13 7.99 3.70
N GLU A 50 4.12 8.79 3.43
CA GLU A 50 3.31 9.48 4.44
C GLU A 50 1.83 9.21 4.25
N THR A 51 1.12 8.92 5.32
CA THR A 51 -0.34 8.85 5.30
C THR A 51 -0.92 10.25 5.47
N LEU A 52 -1.58 10.73 4.42
CA LEU A 52 -2.30 12.00 4.45
C LEU A 52 -3.73 11.75 4.89
N GLN A 53 -4.13 12.45 5.95
CA GLN A 53 -5.53 12.47 6.36
C GLN A 53 -6.31 13.37 5.40
N ALA A 54 -7.50 12.94 5.04
CA ALA A 54 -8.42 13.71 4.22
C ALA A 54 -9.84 13.24 4.52
N ASP A 55 -10.83 14.09 4.29
CA ASP A 55 -12.22 13.73 4.43
C ASP A 55 -12.59 12.52 3.55
N ALA A 56 -13.26 11.53 4.12
CA ALA A 56 -13.58 10.27 3.45
C ALA A 56 -14.44 10.47 2.18
N ALA A 57 -15.32 11.47 2.16
CA ALA A 57 -16.16 11.77 0.99
C ALA A 57 -15.31 12.39 -0.12
N MET A 58 -14.35 13.25 0.23
CA MET A 58 -13.43 13.88 -0.72
C MET A 58 -12.45 12.84 -1.31
N VAL A 59 -11.90 11.94 -0.47
CA VAL A 59 -11.06 10.82 -0.95
C VAL A 59 -11.85 9.92 -1.91
N ARG A 60 -13.10 9.60 -1.59
CA ARG A 60 -13.96 8.81 -2.47
C ARG A 60 -14.26 9.53 -3.80
N ARG A 61 -14.45 10.84 -3.74
CA ARG A 61 -14.64 11.66 -4.94
C ARG A 61 -13.41 11.65 -5.85
N LEU A 62 -12.21 11.80 -5.27
CA LEU A 62 -10.93 11.72 -5.98
C LEU A 62 -10.73 10.32 -6.59
N PHE A 63 -11.00 9.26 -5.83
CA PHE A 63 -10.94 7.88 -6.30
C PHE A 63 -11.88 7.65 -7.49
N ASN A 64 -13.14 8.04 -7.37
CA ASN A 64 -14.12 7.89 -8.45
C ASN A 64 -13.77 8.72 -9.70
N TRP A 65 -13.19 9.90 -9.50
CA TRP A 65 -12.68 10.72 -10.59
C TRP A 65 -11.55 10.01 -11.34
N GLY A 66 -10.55 9.50 -10.61
CA GLY A 66 -9.44 8.76 -11.19
C GLY A 66 -9.89 7.49 -11.92
N LYS A 67 -10.84 6.74 -11.34
CA LYS A 67 -11.41 5.54 -12.00
C LYS A 67 -12.09 5.90 -13.33
N ARG A 68 -12.88 6.98 -13.37
CA ARG A 68 -13.49 7.45 -14.63
C ARG A 68 -12.44 7.87 -15.66
N LEU A 69 -11.36 8.51 -15.22
CA LEU A 69 -10.27 8.92 -16.12
C LEU A 69 -9.59 7.70 -16.75
N VAL A 70 -9.26 6.69 -15.95
CA VAL A 70 -8.67 5.42 -16.41
C VAL A 70 -9.62 4.70 -17.36
N ASP A 71 -10.90 4.58 -17.02
CA ASP A 71 -11.93 3.96 -17.88
C ASP A 71 -12.08 4.71 -19.22
N THR A 72 -12.02 6.03 -19.20
CA THR A 72 -12.09 6.86 -20.42
C THR A 72 -10.85 6.67 -21.28
N ALA A 73 -9.65 6.67 -20.67
CA ALA A 73 -8.41 6.43 -21.39
C ALA A 73 -8.35 5.03 -22.02
N ALA A 74 -8.86 4.02 -21.32
CA ALA A 74 -8.93 2.66 -21.84
C ALA A 74 -9.90 2.52 -23.03
N ARG A 75 -11.04 3.24 -23.01
CA ARG A 75 -12.04 3.19 -24.09
C ARG A 75 -11.69 4.08 -25.29
N GLN A 76 -11.01 5.19 -25.07
CA GLN A 76 -10.71 6.21 -26.07
C GLN A 76 -9.28 6.74 -25.92
N PRO A 77 -8.24 5.90 -26.14
CA PRO A 77 -6.85 6.30 -25.98
C PRO A 77 -6.42 7.48 -26.86
N ALA A 78 -7.05 7.65 -28.02
CA ALA A 78 -6.79 8.78 -28.93
C ALA A 78 -7.07 10.16 -28.29
N LEU A 79 -7.99 10.26 -27.34
CA LEU A 79 -8.25 11.52 -26.62
C LEU A 79 -7.02 12.04 -25.85
N PHE A 80 -6.14 11.14 -25.40
CA PHE A 80 -4.96 11.50 -24.60
C PHE A 80 -3.69 11.55 -25.45
N ASN A 81 -3.63 10.82 -26.56
CA ASN A 81 -2.44 10.77 -27.43
C ASN A 81 -2.41 11.90 -28.46
N ASP A 82 -3.57 12.26 -29.02
CA ASP A 82 -3.65 13.18 -30.17
C ASP A 82 -3.95 14.64 -29.77
N ARG A 83 -4.40 14.87 -28.54
CA ARG A 83 -4.79 16.20 -28.05
C ARG A 83 -4.02 16.58 -26.79
N LYS A 84 -2.89 17.24 -26.95
CA LYS A 84 -2.08 17.77 -25.84
C LYS A 84 -2.89 18.65 -24.87
N ASP A 85 -3.88 19.38 -25.39
CA ASP A 85 -4.73 20.28 -24.59
C ASP A 85 -5.65 19.51 -23.62
N GLN A 86 -6.13 18.34 -23.99
CA GLN A 86 -6.97 17.53 -23.10
C GLN A 86 -6.16 16.84 -22.00
N GLY A 87 -4.93 16.42 -22.30
CA GLY A 87 -4.01 15.92 -21.29
C GLY A 87 -3.66 17.00 -20.26
N ALA A 88 -3.40 18.21 -20.70
CA ALA A 88 -3.13 19.35 -19.82
C ALA A 88 -4.35 19.73 -18.97
N ALA A 89 -5.55 19.73 -19.53
CA ALA A 89 -6.78 19.99 -18.78
C ALA A 89 -7.02 18.91 -17.69
N ALA A 90 -6.84 17.63 -18.02
CA ALA A 90 -6.96 16.52 -17.06
C ALA A 90 -5.91 16.62 -15.94
N GLN A 91 -4.68 17.05 -16.26
CA GLN A 91 -3.63 17.27 -15.29
C GLN A 91 -3.98 18.41 -14.32
N VAL A 92 -4.48 19.53 -14.81
CA VAL A 92 -4.94 20.64 -13.97
C VAL A 92 -6.09 20.19 -13.07
N GLU A 93 -7.10 19.52 -13.61
CA GLU A 93 -8.24 19.00 -12.83
C GLU A 93 -7.78 18.00 -11.74
N MET A 94 -6.80 17.15 -12.06
CA MET A 94 -6.22 16.22 -11.11
C MET A 94 -5.56 16.94 -9.93
N VAL A 95 -4.71 17.93 -10.21
CA VAL A 95 -4.03 18.72 -9.17
C VAL A 95 -5.05 19.48 -8.33
N GLU A 96 -6.05 20.13 -8.94
CA GLU A 96 -7.11 20.83 -8.24
C GLU A 96 -7.91 19.90 -7.31
N THR A 97 -8.34 18.73 -7.83
CA THR A 97 -9.12 17.79 -7.05
C THR A 97 -8.29 17.21 -5.89
N LEU A 98 -7.00 16.96 -6.12
CA LEU A 98 -6.08 16.54 -5.08
C LEU A 98 -5.92 17.62 -4.00
N LEU A 99 -5.59 18.85 -4.40
CA LEU A 99 -5.40 19.95 -3.47
C LEU A 99 -6.70 20.30 -2.71
N ALA A 100 -7.86 20.23 -3.37
CA ALA A 100 -9.15 20.37 -2.70
C ALA A 100 -9.38 19.26 -1.66
N THR A 101 -8.98 18.02 -1.98
CA THR A 101 -9.08 16.88 -1.07
C THR A 101 -8.18 17.07 0.16
N LEU A 102 -6.99 17.62 -0.03
CA LEU A 102 -6.01 17.90 1.03
C LEU A 102 -6.29 19.22 1.75
N GLY A 103 -6.75 20.24 1.03
CA GLY A 103 -7.05 21.56 1.58
C GLY A 103 -8.31 21.61 2.47
N ALA A 104 -9.20 20.62 2.34
CA ALA A 104 -10.29 20.43 3.29
C ALA A 104 -9.80 20.04 4.71
N THR A 105 -8.49 19.77 4.84
CA THR A 105 -7.83 19.45 6.12
C THR A 105 -7.07 20.61 6.72
N SER A 106 -6.90 21.75 6.01
CA SER A 106 -6.08 22.88 6.46
C SER A 106 -6.69 23.73 7.59
N ASP A 107 -7.97 23.55 7.92
CA ASP A 107 -8.61 24.16 9.10
C ASP A 107 -8.55 23.27 10.36
N PHE A 108 -7.80 22.17 10.29
CA PHE A 108 -7.67 21.25 11.41
C PHE A 108 -6.42 21.62 12.23
N GLU A 109 -6.61 22.30 13.36
CA GLU A 109 -5.64 22.17 14.44
C GLU A 109 -5.56 20.70 14.82
N PRO A 110 -4.37 20.06 14.76
CA PRO A 110 -4.25 18.63 15.05
C PRO A 110 -4.78 18.37 16.46
N THR A 111 -5.84 17.58 16.54
CA THR A 111 -6.43 17.19 17.81
C THR A 111 -5.47 16.24 18.55
N ARG A 112 -5.69 16.06 19.84
CA ARG A 112 -4.94 15.05 20.62
C ARG A 112 -5.07 13.65 20.00
N ALA A 113 -6.19 13.37 19.33
CA ALA A 113 -6.41 12.11 18.59
C ALA A 113 -5.50 12.01 17.36
N ASP A 114 -5.28 13.12 16.64
CA ASP A 114 -4.39 13.16 15.47
C ASP A 114 -2.93 12.94 15.85
N HIS A 115 -2.47 13.51 16.96
CA HIS A 115 -1.14 13.24 17.50
C HIS A 115 -0.97 11.78 17.94
N VAL A 116 -1.99 11.19 18.54
CA VAL A 116 -1.98 9.76 18.90
C VAL A 116 -1.93 8.89 17.64
N HIS A 117 -2.76 9.19 16.64
CA HIS A 117 -2.76 8.45 15.37
C HIS A 117 -1.43 8.60 14.61
N GLN A 118 -0.86 9.79 14.58
CA GLN A 118 0.46 10.04 13.99
C GLN A 118 1.56 9.25 14.71
N SER A 119 1.54 9.19 16.04
CA SER A 119 2.50 8.40 16.81
C SER A 119 2.34 6.90 16.54
N GLN A 120 1.12 6.41 16.35
CA GLN A 120 0.82 5.02 15.99
C GLN A 120 1.32 4.67 14.58
N THR A 121 1.16 5.59 13.63
CA THR A 121 1.70 5.43 12.28
C THR A 121 3.21 5.28 12.28
N VAL A 122 3.93 6.06 13.10
CA VAL A 122 5.39 5.92 13.27
C VAL A 122 5.76 4.55 13.83
N VAL A 123 5.02 4.07 14.84
CA VAL A 123 5.23 2.74 15.42
C VAL A 123 5.04 1.64 14.40
N VAL A 124 3.94 1.70 13.65
CA VAL A 124 3.64 0.71 12.60
C VAL A 124 4.71 0.74 11.51
N LYS A 125 5.11 1.93 11.05
CA LYS A 125 6.15 2.08 10.04
C LYS A 125 7.48 1.48 10.48
N ALA A 126 7.93 1.75 11.70
CA ALA A 126 9.16 1.16 12.23
C ALA A 126 9.10 -0.38 12.28
N ALA A 127 7.95 -0.93 12.66
CA ALA A 127 7.73 -2.36 12.68
C ALA A 127 7.69 -2.98 11.27
N GLU A 128 7.06 -2.30 10.30
CA GLU A 128 7.04 -2.71 8.89
C GLU A 128 8.43 -2.68 8.27
N ASP A 129 9.16 -1.58 8.42
CA ASP A 129 10.52 -1.41 7.88
C ASP A 129 11.43 -2.54 8.39
N TYR A 130 11.30 -2.90 9.68
CA TYR A 130 12.03 -4.02 10.25
C TYR A 130 11.60 -5.35 9.62
N ALA A 131 10.29 -5.62 9.53
CA ALA A 131 9.78 -6.88 8.99
C ALA A 131 10.15 -7.08 7.51
N LEU A 132 10.18 -6.01 6.73
CA LEU A 132 10.54 -6.03 5.31
C LEU A 132 12.06 -6.21 5.11
N SER A 133 12.88 -5.53 5.93
CA SER A 133 14.34 -5.67 5.84
C SER A 133 14.84 -7.06 6.30
N HIS A 134 14.05 -7.79 7.10
CA HIS A 134 14.34 -9.15 7.56
C HIS A 134 13.36 -10.19 6.97
N ALA A 135 12.85 -9.90 5.77
CA ALA A 135 11.79 -10.70 5.16
C ALA A 135 12.21 -12.14 4.82
N ASP A 136 13.49 -12.44 4.74
CA ASP A 136 14.05 -13.78 4.52
C ASP A 136 14.30 -14.54 5.84
N GLU A 137 14.03 -13.89 6.97
CA GLU A 137 14.20 -14.45 8.31
C GLU A 137 12.84 -14.71 8.98
N ARG A 138 12.89 -15.44 10.11
CA ARG A 138 11.69 -15.62 10.93
C ARG A 138 11.55 -14.44 11.90
N VAL A 139 10.74 -13.47 11.50
CA VAL A 139 10.40 -12.31 12.34
C VAL A 139 9.25 -12.67 13.28
N TYR A 140 9.38 -12.28 14.55
CA TYR A 140 8.40 -12.44 15.61
C TYR A 140 7.85 -11.08 16.05
N VAL A 141 6.70 -11.10 16.75
CA VAL A 141 6.09 -9.87 17.30
C VAL A 141 7.05 -9.14 18.26
N THR A 142 7.82 -9.90 19.03
CA THR A 142 8.83 -9.34 19.95
C THR A 142 9.94 -8.56 19.23
N ASP A 143 10.27 -8.94 18.00
CA ASP A 143 11.26 -8.23 17.20
C ASP A 143 10.69 -6.91 16.70
N LEU A 144 9.42 -6.90 16.28
CA LEU A 144 8.69 -5.69 15.93
C LEU A 144 8.57 -4.71 17.11
N CYS A 145 8.28 -5.24 18.31
CA CYS A 145 8.24 -4.44 19.53
C CYS A 145 9.59 -3.77 19.81
N ARG A 146 10.67 -4.52 19.62
CA ARG A 146 12.04 -4.01 19.84
C ARG A 146 12.39 -2.94 18.79
N ALA A 147 12.06 -3.18 17.52
CA ALA A 147 12.32 -2.25 16.44
C ALA A 147 11.54 -0.93 16.59
N ALA A 148 10.28 -1.02 16.99
CA ALA A 148 9.43 0.14 17.22
C ALA A 148 9.58 0.77 18.61
N VAL A 149 10.38 0.17 19.52
CA VAL A 149 10.62 0.62 20.90
C VAL A 149 9.31 0.76 21.69
N VAL A 150 8.40 -0.21 21.55
CA VAL A 150 7.10 -0.21 22.24
C VAL A 150 6.79 -1.55 22.88
N SER A 151 5.82 -1.55 23.80
CA SER A 151 5.27 -2.79 24.36
C SER A 151 4.39 -3.52 23.34
N GLU A 152 4.19 -4.82 23.51
CA GLU A 152 3.33 -5.64 22.65
C GLU A 152 1.90 -5.08 22.58
N ARG A 153 1.34 -4.65 23.71
CA ARG A 153 0.03 -4.02 23.79
C ARG A 153 -0.06 -2.71 22.96
N ALA A 154 0.99 -1.89 23.01
CA ALA A 154 1.05 -0.65 22.25
C ALA A 154 1.18 -0.94 20.74
N LEU A 155 1.96 -1.96 20.38
CA LEU A 155 2.09 -2.42 19.00
C LEU A 155 0.76 -2.96 18.46
N GLU A 156 0.07 -3.83 19.22
CA GLU A 156 -1.25 -4.35 18.85
C GLU A 156 -2.26 -3.24 18.61
N TYR A 157 -2.31 -2.26 19.53
CA TYR A 157 -3.20 -1.12 19.41
C TYR A 157 -2.87 -0.30 18.15
N ALA A 158 -1.60 0.03 17.92
CA ALA A 158 -1.17 0.77 16.75
C ALA A 158 -1.52 0.04 15.43
N PHE A 159 -1.24 -1.26 15.33
CA PHE A 159 -1.57 -2.06 14.15
C PHE A 159 -3.07 -2.12 13.89
N LYS A 160 -3.87 -2.27 14.94
CA LYS A 160 -5.33 -2.32 14.82
C LYS A 160 -5.91 -1.00 14.35
N GLU A 161 -5.43 0.12 14.88
CA GLU A 161 -5.90 1.47 14.51
C GLU A 161 -5.44 1.88 13.11
N VAL A 162 -4.18 1.59 12.74
CA VAL A 162 -3.61 2.03 11.46
C VAL A 162 -3.93 1.08 10.32
N MET A 163 -3.85 -0.24 10.56
CA MET A 163 -3.97 -1.28 9.53
C MET A 163 -5.25 -2.11 9.63
N GLY A 164 -6.02 -1.99 10.71
CA GLY A 164 -7.21 -2.80 10.95
C GLY A 164 -6.91 -4.28 11.24
N LEU A 165 -5.65 -4.66 11.49
CA LEU A 165 -5.23 -6.04 11.75
C LEU A 165 -4.23 -6.12 12.89
N THR A 166 -3.98 -7.33 13.41
CA THR A 166 -3.00 -7.54 14.46
C THR A 166 -1.57 -7.71 13.89
N PRO A 167 -0.50 -7.43 14.66
CA PRO A 167 0.89 -7.72 14.24
C PRO A 167 1.10 -9.17 13.81
N VAL A 168 0.45 -10.13 14.49
CA VAL A 168 0.50 -11.55 14.13
C VAL A 168 -0.12 -11.80 12.76
N ALA A 169 -1.29 -11.19 12.49
CA ALA A 169 -1.96 -11.32 11.19
C ALA A 169 -1.12 -10.70 10.07
N TYR A 170 -0.49 -9.56 10.33
CA TYR A 170 0.45 -8.90 9.40
C TYR A 170 1.63 -9.83 9.07
N LEU A 171 2.35 -10.35 10.06
CA LEU A 171 3.47 -11.27 9.86
C LEU A 171 3.03 -12.57 9.16
N THR A 172 1.81 -13.05 9.43
CA THR A 172 1.26 -14.22 8.73
C THR A 172 1.03 -13.92 7.26
N ARG A 173 0.45 -12.76 6.91
CA ARG A 173 0.28 -12.33 5.52
C ARG A 173 1.62 -12.18 4.80
N LEU A 174 2.60 -11.55 5.44
CA LEU A 174 3.94 -11.40 4.88
C LEU A 174 4.57 -12.78 4.55
N ARG A 175 4.48 -13.74 5.48
CA ARG A 175 4.94 -15.12 5.23
C ARG A 175 4.17 -15.83 4.11
N LEU A 176 2.86 -15.63 4.00
CA LEU A 176 2.05 -16.17 2.91
C LEU A 176 2.51 -15.63 1.54
N HIS A 177 2.85 -14.34 1.45
CA HIS A 177 3.42 -13.75 0.24
C HIS A 177 4.76 -14.38 -0.14
N ARG A 178 5.62 -14.68 0.84
CA ARG A 178 6.89 -15.37 0.61
C ARG A 178 6.69 -16.81 0.13
N VAL A 179 5.76 -17.53 0.75
CA VAL A 179 5.36 -18.86 0.26
C VAL A 179 4.90 -18.76 -1.18
N ARG A 180 4.05 -17.81 -1.51
CA ARG A 180 3.56 -17.63 -2.88
C ARG A 180 4.70 -17.37 -3.88
N GLN A 181 5.61 -16.48 -3.57
CA GLN A 181 6.79 -16.22 -4.40
C GLN A 181 7.61 -17.49 -4.59
N ALA A 182 7.89 -18.24 -3.53
CA ALA A 182 8.63 -19.49 -3.60
C ALA A 182 7.92 -20.53 -4.47
N LEU A 183 6.58 -20.65 -4.37
CA LEU A 183 5.79 -21.55 -5.20
C LEU A 183 5.78 -21.15 -6.68
N LEU A 184 5.73 -19.85 -6.99
CA LEU A 184 5.77 -19.32 -8.36
C LEU A 184 7.12 -19.55 -9.03
N LEU A 185 8.21 -19.42 -8.26
CA LEU A 185 9.59 -19.61 -8.74
C LEU A 185 9.99 -21.09 -8.81
N ALA A 186 9.25 -21.98 -8.16
CA ALA A 186 9.57 -23.39 -8.10
C ALA A 186 9.39 -24.06 -9.47
N THR A 187 10.38 -24.83 -9.87
CA THR A 187 10.27 -25.73 -11.04
C THR A 187 9.39 -26.91 -10.68
N HIS A 188 8.45 -27.26 -11.55
CA HIS A 188 7.54 -28.38 -11.31
C HIS A 188 8.31 -29.67 -10.99
N GLY A 189 7.97 -30.32 -9.87
CA GLY A 189 8.60 -31.56 -9.41
C GLY A 189 9.85 -31.38 -8.52
N THR A 190 10.35 -30.16 -8.32
CA THR A 190 11.54 -29.92 -7.45
C THR A 190 11.18 -29.69 -5.99
N THR A 191 9.93 -29.29 -5.71
CA THR A 191 9.46 -29.03 -4.34
C THR A 191 7.99 -29.39 -4.18
N THR A 192 7.51 -29.38 -2.96
CA THR A 192 6.11 -29.58 -2.62
C THR A 192 5.57 -28.39 -1.85
N VAL A 193 4.24 -28.19 -1.89
CA VAL A 193 3.55 -27.17 -1.09
C VAL A 193 3.89 -27.30 0.39
N SER A 194 3.94 -28.54 0.90
CA SER A 194 4.23 -28.82 2.31
C SER A 194 5.66 -28.42 2.69
N THR A 195 6.62 -28.71 1.82
CA THR A 195 8.03 -28.32 2.05
C THR A 195 8.14 -26.79 2.15
N VAL A 196 7.62 -26.08 1.15
CA VAL A 196 7.66 -24.62 1.16
C VAL A 196 6.91 -24.02 2.36
N ALA A 197 5.74 -24.57 2.72
CA ALA A 197 5.00 -24.12 3.89
C ALA A 197 5.79 -24.27 5.20
N LEU A 198 6.48 -25.43 5.38
CA LEU A 198 7.32 -25.69 6.54
C LEU A 198 8.52 -24.72 6.62
N ASP A 199 9.17 -24.45 5.51
CA ASP A 199 10.30 -23.51 5.44
C ASP A 199 9.92 -22.12 5.96
N TRP A 200 8.65 -21.71 5.69
CA TRP A 200 8.10 -20.44 6.17
C TRP A 200 7.34 -20.55 7.49
N GLY A 201 7.45 -21.68 8.20
CA GLY A 201 6.93 -21.86 9.57
C GLY A 201 5.45 -22.15 9.67
N PHE A 202 4.82 -22.69 8.63
CA PHE A 202 3.45 -23.17 8.66
C PHE A 202 3.41 -24.65 8.96
N TRP A 203 3.08 -25.02 10.22
CA TRP A 203 3.03 -26.39 10.68
C TRP A 203 1.65 -27.04 10.55
N HIS A 204 0.58 -26.22 10.50
CA HIS A 204 -0.81 -26.67 10.39
C HIS A 204 -1.31 -26.46 8.95
N PHE A 205 -1.12 -27.45 8.09
CA PHE A 205 -1.39 -27.33 6.64
C PHE A 205 -2.84 -27.01 6.30
N GLY A 206 -3.82 -27.46 7.12
CA GLY A 206 -5.23 -27.12 6.91
C GLY A 206 -5.51 -25.63 7.13
N GLU A 207 -4.96 -25.05 8.20
CA GLU A 207 -5.07 -23.61 8.49
C GLU A 207 -4.29 -22.77 7.47
N PHE A 208 -3.09 -23.22 7.13
CA PHE A 208 -2.28 -22.62 6.09
C PHE A 208 -3.02 -22.54 4.75
N SER A 209 -3.59 -23.67 4.28
CA SER A 209 -4.29 -23.71 3.00
C SER A 209 -5.51 -22.81 2.97
N ARG A 210 -6.23 -22.70 4.10
CA ARG A 210 -7.36 -21.79 4.26
C ARG A 210 -6.87 -20.34 4.20
N ALA A 211 -5.89 -19.97 5.02
CA ALA A 211 -5.33 -18.62 5.07
C ALA A 211 -4.75 -18.18 3.71
N TYR A 212 -4.11 -19.12 3.01
CA TYR A 212 -3.57 -18.87 1.66
C TYR A 212 -4.71 -18.60 0.66
N LYS A 213 -5.76 -19.43 0.67
CA LYS A 213 -6.92 -19.23 -0.19
C LYS A 213 -7.66 -17.93 0.12
N ASP A 214 -7.81 -17.58 1.39
CA ASP A 214 -8.43 -16.32 1.81
C ASP A 214 -7.61 -15.11 1.36
N CYS A 215 -6.28 -15.23 1.36
CA CYS A 215 -5.37 -14.15 0.96
C CYS A 215 -5.27 -13.99 -0.58
N PHE A 216 -5.25 -15.09 -1.34
CA PHE A 216 -4.93 -15.06 -2.78
C PHE A 216 -6.05 -15.54 -3.69
N GLY A 217 -7.17 -16.01 -3.15
CA GLY A 217 -8.31 -16.52 -3.92
C GLY A 217 -8.08 -17.89 -4.58
N GLU A 218 -6.92 -18.53 -4.38
CA GLU A 218 -6.53 -19.80 -4.97
C GLU A 218 -5.85 -20.71 -3.94
N LEU A 219 -5.77 -22.01 -4.21
CA LEU A 219 -5.03 -22.94 -3.34
C LEU A 219 -3.52 -22.87 -3.62
N PRO A 220 -2.66 -23.15 -2.62
CA PRO A 220 -1.21 -23.21 -2.82
C PRO A 220 -0.79 -24.21 -3.92
N SER A 221 -1.52 -25.31 -4.06
CA SER A 221 -1.30 -26.29 -5.11
C SER A 221 -1.60 -25.76 -6.51
N ASP A 222 -2.53 -24.82 -6.64
CA ASP A 222 -2.88 -24.20 -7.91
C ASP A 222 -1.80 -23.22 -8.33
N THR A 223 -1.26 -22.46 -7.37
CA THR A 223 -0.09 -21.61 -7.59
C THR A 223 1.13 -22.40 -8.07
N LEU A 224 1.44 -23.54 -7.40
CA LEU A 224 2.57 -24.39 -7.77
C LEU A 224 2.42 -25.03 -9.17
N ARG A 225 1.20 -25.29 -9.62
CA ARG A 225 0.90 -25.85 -10.94
C ARG A 225 0.96 -24.83 -12.06
N ARG A 226 0.93 -23.54 -11.76
CA ARG A 226 1.04 -22.49 -12.79
C ARG A 226 2.40 -22.61 -13.48
N LYS A 227 2.39 -22.63 -14.82
CA LYS A 227 3.62 -22.45 -15.58
C LYS A 227 4.08 -21.00 -15.39
N PRO A 228 5.37 -20.73 -15.14
CA PRO A 228 5.87 -19.38 -15.08
C PRO A 228 5.50 -18.64 -16.38
N SER A 229 4.83 -17.51 -16.25
CA SER A 229 4.53 -16.63 -17.39
C SER A 229 5.85 -16.12 -17.96
N ALA A 230 5.98 -16.13 -19.30
CA ALA A 230 7.17 -15.65 -20.00
C ALA A 230 7.46 -14.14 -19.80
N ALA A 231 6.61 -13.42 -19.06
CA ALA A 231 6.72 -11.98 -18.79
C ALA A 231 7.46 -11.65 -17.45
N GLU A 232 7.86 -12.67 -16.67
CA GLU A 232 8.53 -12.49 -15.36
C GLU A 232 10.01 -12.94 -15.36
N ARG A 233 10.64 -12.98 -16.53
CA ARG A 233 12.09 -13.24 -16.64
C ARG A 233 12.86 -11.97 -16.95
#